data_228fb1922d327c08591c2d960b10a423
#
_entry.id   228fb1922d327c08591c2d960b10a423
#
_cell.length_a   1.000
_cell.length_b   1.000
_cell.length_c   1.000
_cell.angle_alpha   90.00
_cell.angle_beta   90.00
_cell.angle_gamma   90.00
#
_symmetry.space_group_name_H-M   'P 1'
#
loop_
_entity.id
_entity.type
_entity.pdbx_description
1 polymer ?
#
loop_
_entity_poly.entity_id
_entity_poly.type
_entity_poly.pdbx_seq_one_letter_code
_entity_poly.pdbx_strand_id
1 'polypeptide(L)' 'MHQIKQQKERPYKVGQKVRIIHLEGEEARYDGMEGVIEHIDGIGQLHGTWGGLAIIPDADEFTLIG' A
#
# COMPACT_ATOMS: atom_id res chain seq x y z
N MET A 1 1.63 -26.22 16.41
CA MET A 1 1.66 -25.75 16.12
C MET A 1 1.71 -25.06 15.51
N HIS A 2 1.60 -24.65 15.37
CA HIS A 2 1.59 -23.95 14.87
C HIS A 2 1.49 -23.20 14.19
N GLN A 3 1.42 -22.85 13.93
CA GLN A 3 1.33 -22.12 13.40
C GLN A 3 1.23 -21.45 12.72
N ILE A 4 0.98 -21.22 12.68
CA ILE A 4 0.92 -20.57 12.04
C ILE A 4 0.77 -20.02 11.40
N LYS A 5 0.66 -19.70 11.21
CA LYS A 5 0.52 -19.08 10.52
C LYS A 5 0.28 -18.50 9.91
N GLN A 6 0.29 -18.26 9.81
CA GLN A 6 0.11 -17.61 9.26
C GLN A 6 -0.14 -17.06 8.31
N GLN A 7 -0.67 -17.06 7.93
CA GLN A 7 -1.00 -16.53 7.04
C GLN A 7 -1.38 -15.38 7.29
N LYS A 8 -1.09 -14.65 6.77
CA LYS A 8 -1.44 -13.52 7.08
C LYS A 8 -2.42 -12.95 6.29
N GLU A 9 -3.46 -12.49 6.74
CA GLU A 9 -4.35 -11.85 5.98
C GLU A 9 -3.82 -10.60 5.60
N ARG A 10 -4.04 -10.14 4.43
CA ARG A 10 -3.59 -8.89 4.02
C ARG A 10 -4.49 -7.86 4.59
N PRO A 11 -3.98 -6.83 5.22
CA PRO A 11 -4.82 -5.79 5.81
C PRO A 11 -5.35 -4.80 4.78
N TYR A 12 -5.00 -4.96 3.52
CA TYR A 12 -5.35 -3.98 2.50
C TYR A 12 -6.37 -4.57 1.56
N LYS A 13 -7.32 -3.74 1.08
CA LYS A 13 -8.34 -4.19 0.16
C LYS A 13 -8.57 -3.16 -0.90
N VAL A 14 -8.94 -3.59 -2.08
CA VAL A 14 -9.36 -2.71 -3.15
C VAL A 14 -10.51 -1.86 -2.65
N GLY A 15 -10.47 -0.59 -2.91
CA GLY A 15 -11.49 0.37 -2.47
C GLY A 15 -11.10 1.15 -1.23
N GLN A 16 -10.05 0.75 -0.53
CA GLN A 16 -9.63 1.49 0.65
C GLN A 16 -8.87 2.75 0.24
N LYS A 17 -9.02 3.80 1.06
CA LYS A 17 -8.33 5.05 0.82
C LYS A 17 -7.04 5.08 1.62
N VAL A 18 -5.98 5.55 1.02
CA VAL A 18 -4.68 5.61 1.66
C VAL A 18 -4.09 7.01 1.53
N ARG A 19 -3.22 7.34 2.47
CA ARG A 19 -2.38 8.53 2.37
C ARG A 19 -0.94 8.06 2.34
N ILE A 20 -0.17 8.50 1.36
CA ILE A 20 1.23 8.14 1.24
C ILE A 20 2.03 9.06 2.15
N ILE A 21 2.87 8.47 2.98
CA ILE A 21 3.77 9.24 3.81
C ILE A 21 5.09 9.41 3.09
N HIS A 22 5.66 8.33 2.57
CA HIS A 22 6.87 8.44 1.77
C HIS A 22 7.12 7.12 1.03
N LEU A 23 7.34 7.20 -0.26
CA LEU A 23 7.68 6.02 -1.05
C LEU A 23 9.19 5.88 -1.12
N GLU A 24 9.66 4.69 -0.79
CA GLU A 24 11.08 4.40 -0.75
C GLU A 24 11.68 4.58 -2.13
N GLY A 25 12.79 5.28 -2.20
CA GLY A 25 13.44 5.46 -3.50
C GLY A 25 12.91 6.61 -4.32
N GLU A 26 11.82 7.24 -3.87
CA GLU A 26 11.26 8.38 -4.59
C GLU A 26 11.53 9.62 -3.79
N GLU A 27 11.63 10.74 -4.48
CA GLU A 27 11.75 11.98 -3.77
C GLU A 27 10.41 12.27 -3.15
N ALA A 28 10.25 13.42 -2.58
CA ALA A 28 9.05 13.76 -1.86
C ALA A 28 7.81 13.97 -2.73
N ARG A 29 7.91 13.62 -4.01
CA ARG A 29 6.83 13.92 -4.94
C ARG A 29 5.52 13.26 -4.55
N TYR A 30 5.55 12.10 -3.92
CA TYR A 30 4.33 11.41 -3.53
C TYR A 30 3.94 11.65 -2.07
N ASP A 31 4.77 12.36 -1.30
CA ASP A 31 4.50 12.54 0.11
C ASP A 31 3.19 13.31 0.29
N GLY A 32 2.32 12.77 1.10
CA GLY A 32 1.04 13.42 1.39
C GLY A 32 -0.07 13.16 0.40
N MET A 33 0.21 12.45 -0.69
CA MET A 33 -0.83 12.18 -1.67
C MET A 33 -1.80 11.14 -1.13
N GLU A 34 -3.05 11.29 -1.52
CA GLU A 34 -4.09 10.38 -1.11
C GLU A 34 -4.71 9.75 -2.34
N GLY A 35 -5.19 8.55 -2.19
CA GLY A 35 -5.84 7.88 -3.28
C GLY A 35 -6.55 6.64 -2.82
N VAL A 36 -7.09 5.89 -3.77
CA VAL A 36 -7.86 4.69 -3.49
C VAL A 36 -7.15 3.52 -4.12
N ILE A 37 -7.06 2.40 -3.40
CA ILE A 37 -6.46 1.19 -3.93
C ILE A 37 -7.38 0.62 -4.99
N GLU A 38 -6.84 0.42 -6.19
CA GLU A 38 -7.61 -0.12 -7.30
C GLU A 38 -7.25 -1.57 -7.60
N HIS A 39 -6.06 -2.00 -7.23
CA HIS A 39 -5.60 -3.34 -7.55
C HIS A 39 -4.45 -3.72 -6.61
N ILE A 40 -4.45 -4.95 -6.15
CA ILE A 40 -3.34 -5.48 -5.35
C ILE A 40 -2.77 -6.62 -6.18
N ASP A 41 -1.51 -6.51 -6.56
CA ASP A 41 -0.96 -7.50 -7.49
C ASP A 41 -0.50 -8.75 -6.76
N GLY A 42 0.03 -9.69 -7.52
CA GLY A 42 0.37 -11.00 -6.99
C GLY A 42 1.48 -11.01 -5.96
N ILE A 43 2.29 -9.95 -5.91
CA ILE A 43 3.34 -9.87 -4.91
C ILE A 43 2.99 -8.87 -3.81
N GLY A 44 1.74 -8.42 -3.78
CA GLY A 44 1.26 -7.62 -2.67
C GLY A 44 1.47 -6.13 -2.79
N GLN A 45 1.84 -5.65 -3.97
CA GLN A 45 2.00 -4.21 -4.16
C GLN A 45 0.66 -3.58 -4.46
N LEU A 46 0.45 -2.37 -3.96
CA LEU A 46 -0.84 -1.68 -4.06
C LEU A 46 -0.79 -0.69 -5.20
N HIS A 47 -1.75 -0.80 -6.10
CA HIS A 47 -1.88 0.11 -7.24
C HIS A 47 -3.13 0.93 -7.05
N GLY A 48 -3.08 2.20 -7.34
CA GLY A 48 -4.25 3.03 -7.12
C GLY A 48 -4.15 4.38 -7.80
N THR A 49 -4.97 5.29 -7.33
CA THR A 49 -5.21 6.55 -8.04
C THR A 49 -4.21 7.64 -7.72
N TRP A 50 -3.18 7.36 -6.94
CA TRP A 50 -2.23 8.38 -6.53
C TRP A 50 -1.17 8.71 -7.59
N GLY A 51 -1.13 7.95 -8.67
CA GLY A 51 -0.15 8.29 -9.69
C GLY A 51 0.40 7.11 -10.38
N GLY A 52 1.35 6.70 -10.64
CA GLY A 52 1.81 5.59 -11.41
C GLY A 52 2.62 4.58 -10.66
N LEU A 53 3.10 4.91 -9.47
CA LEU A 53 3.93 3.96 -8.76
C LEU A 53 3.13 3.16 -7.77
N ALA A 54 3.45 1.88 -7.65
CA ALA A 54 2.79 1.03 -6.66
C ALA A 54 3.38 1.31 -5.29
N ILE A 55 2.55 1.16 -4.25
CA ILE A 55 3.05 1.18 -2.88
C ILE A 55 3.53 -0.22 -2.55
N ILE A 56 4.72 -0.32 -1.99
CA ILE A 56 5.30 -1.58 -1.56
C ILE A 56 5.18 -1.61 -0.05
N PRO A 57 4.23 -2.37 0.50
CA PRO A 57 3.93 -2.26 1.94
C PRO A 57 5.13 -2.50 2.85
N ASP A 58 6.05 -3.34 2.44
CA ASP A 58 7.18 -3.63 3.30
C ASP A 58 8.26 -2.57 3.25
N ALA A 59 8.23 -1.69 2.28
CA ALA A 59 9.30 -0.70 2.10
C ALA A 59 8.80 0.73 2.23
N ASP A 60 7.54 0.97 1.91
CA ASP A 60 7.02 2.33 1.83
C ASP A 60 6.21 2.67 3.06
N GLU A 61 6.12 3.96 3.37
CA GLU A 61 5.33 4.40 4.50
C GLU A 61 4.02 4.97 4.02
N PHE A 62 2.93 4.47 4.55
CA PHE A 62 1.60 4.92 4.18
C PHE A 62 0.62 4.53 5.28
N THR A 63 -0.58 5.08 5.22
CA THR A 63 -1.59 4.76 6.21
C THR A 63 -2.96 4.69 5.54
N LEU A 64 -3.85 3.90 6.10
CA LEU A 64 -5.22 3.83 5.63
C LEU A 64 -5.99 4.96 6.29
N ILE A 65 -6.81 5.65 5.53
CA ILE A 65 -7.49 6.82 6.06
C ILE A 65 -8.99 6.82 5.84
N GLY A 66 -9.55 5.82 5.33
CA GLY A 66 -10.97 5.93 5.08
C GLY A 66 -11.75 4.67 5.18
#